data_d8ea29535f2fb63080152fc999c83a1b
#
_entry.id   d8ea29535f2fb63080152fc999c83a1b
#
_cell.length_a   1.000
_cell.length_b   1.000
_cell.length_c   1.000
_cell.angle_alpha   90.00
_cell.angle_beta   90.00
_cell.angle_gamma   90.00
#
_symmetry.space_group_name_H-M   'P 1'
#
loop_
_entity.id
_entity.type
_entity.pdbx_description
1 polymer ?
#
loop_
_entity_poly.entity_id
_entity_poly.type
_entity_poly.pdbx_seq_one_letter_code
_entity_poly.pdbx_strand_id
1 'polypeptide(L)'
;MSATEKAGHTFLASLGKTRLRPGGVEATEWLFSQSQLTSNSQVLEVACNMATTAIELVQRYGCTVYAIDMDKTALENARNNVAAKGLENHIHVMAANANILPFADNSFDVVINEAMLTMYADKAKAKLVAEYFRVLKPGGRLLTHDIMFTAQKLGAGEQGQLVEVVKSNVSPMTRQAWRELFLNCGFEQVLQQNGDMSLMSPRGLIRDEGLAGAIKIVFNGLRTSDNRRRFLKMFRFFRSQRHQLNYIACCSVKGK
;
A
#
# COMPACT_ATOMS: atom_id res chain seq x y z
N MET A 1 23.89 -5.18 3.62
CA MET A 1 22.95 -6.24 3.16
C MET A 1 23.02 -6.34 1.64
N SER A 2 23.22 -7.52 1.10
CA SER A 2 23.22 -7.74 -0.36
C SER A 2 21.82 -7.50 -0.94
N ALA A 3 21.72 -7.23 -2.26
CA ALA A 3 20.43 -7.05 -2.93
C ALA A 3 19.50 -8.27 -2.76
N THR A 4 20.04 -9.44 -2.49
CA THR A 4 19.34 -10.71 -2.32
C THR A 4 18.63 -10.86 -0.95
N GLU A 5 18.98 -10.05 0.04
CA GLU A 5 18.47 -10.14 1.42
C GLU A 5 17.34 -9.13 1.74
N LYS A 6 17.20 -8.06 0.97
CA LYS A 6 16.19 -7.01 1.21
C LYS A 6 14.77 -7.52 0.90
N ALA A 7 13.74 -7.02 1.58
CA ALA A 7 12.35 -7.23 1.17
C ALA A 7 12.09 -6.71 -0.26
N GLY A 8 11.09 -7.24 -0.95
CA GLY A 8 10.83 -6.91 -2.36
C GLY A 8 10.58 -5.42 -2.60
N HIS A 9 9.80 -4.78 -1.73
CA HIS A 9 9.52 -3.34 -1.80
C HIS A 9 10.79 -2.50 -1.58
N THR A 10 11.62 -2.86 -0.59
CA THR A 10 12.90 -2.18 -0.32
C THR A 10 13.87 -2.33 -1.50
N PHE A 11 13.88 -3.50 -2.14
CA PHE A 11 14.67 -3.71 -3.35
C PHE A 11 14.19 -2.79 -4.49
N LEU A 12 12.89 -2.74 -4.77
CA LEU A 12 12.33 -1.88 -5.83
C LEU A 12 12.57 -0.40 -5.53
N ALA A 13 12.43 0.03 -4.27
CA ALA A 13 12.77 1.38 -3.84
C ALA A 13 14.25 1.72 -4.13
N SER A 14 15.16 0.77 -3.87
CA SER A 14 16.59 0.97 -4.15
C SER A 14 16.93 1.09 -5.65
N LEU A 15 16.04 0.62 -6.53
CA LEU A 15 16.15 0.82 -7.98
C LEU A 15 15.61 2.18 -8.44
N GLY A 16 14.95 2.92 -7.56
CA GLY A 16 14.35 4.23 -7.83
C GLY A 16 12.84 4.23 -8.01
N LYS A 17 12.13 3.10 -7.69
CA LYS A 17 10.68 3.06 -7.73
C LYS A 17 10.11 3.80 -6.52
N THR A 18 9.21 4.76 -6.77
CA THR A 18 8.60 5.61 -5.74
C THR A 18 7.23 5.11 -5.31
N ARG A 19 6.48 4.47 -6.21
CA ARG A 19 5.15 3.91 -5.93
C ARG A 19 5.24 2.39 -5.77
N LEU A 20 5.27 1.95 -4.50
CA LEU A 20 5.51 0.55 -4.13
C LEU A 20 4.21 -0.23 -3.87
N ARG A 21 3.18 0.01 -4.68
CA ARG A 21 1.82 -0.54 -4.53
C ARG A 21 1.42 -1.41 -5.71
N PRO A 22 0.59 -2.46 -5.46
CA PRO A 22 0.25 -3.47 -6.48
C PRO A 22 -0.41 -2.90 -7.73
N GLY A 23 -1.42 -2.03 -7.60
CA GLY A 23 -2.18 -1.42 -8.70
C GLY A 23 -1.67 -0.05 -9.15
N GLY A 24 -0.62 0.48 -8.49
CA GLY A 24 -0.02 1.77 -8.83
C GLY A 24 -1.02 2.93 -8.75
N VAL A 25 -0.87 3.90 -9.67
CA VAL A 25 -1.72 5.11 -9.73
C VAL A 25 -3.19 4.78 -9.93
N GLU A 26 -3.54 3.81 -10.76
CA GLU A 26 -4.94 3.48 -11.08
C GLU A 26 -5.78 3.11 -9.84
N ALA A 27 -5.24 2.26 -8.98
CA ALA A 27 -5.91 1.87 -7.75
C ALA A 27 -6.02 3.05 -6.78
N THR A 28 -4.97 3.88 -6.69
CA THR A 28 -4.96 5.07 -5.83
C THR A 28 -5.96 6.13 -6.30
N GLU A 29 -6.05 6.39 -7.59
CA GLU A 29 -7.05 7.31 -8.16
C GLU A 29 -8.48 6.87 -7.83
N TRP A 30 -8.74 5.57 -7.96
CA TRP A 30 -10.05 5.05 -7.58
C TRP A 30 -10.31 5.24 -6.07
N LEU A 31 -9.36 4.93 -5.20
CA LEU A 31 -9.50 5.15 -3.76
C LEU A 31 -9.77 6.62 -3.44
N PHE A 32 -9.04 7.53 -4.08
CA PHE A 32 -9.24 8.96 -3.90
C PHE A 32 -10.62 9.41 -4.37
N SER A 33 -11.12 8.86 -5.47
CA SER A 33 -12.49 9.15 -5.95
C SER A 33 -13.58 8.71 -4.96
N GLN A 34 -13.30 7.70 -4.12
CA GLN A 34 -14.20 7.19 -3.10
C GLN A 34 -14.03 7.89 -1.73
N SER A 35 -12.98 8.70 -1.54
CA SER A 35 -12.56 9.20 -0.23
C SER A 35 -13.46 10.28 0.36
N GLN A 36 -14.14 11.08 -0.46
CA GLN A 36 -14.92 12.26 -0.06
C GLN A 36 -14.12 13.29 0.75
N LEU A 37 -12.82 13.40 0.47
CA LEU A 37 -11.90 14.31 1.16
C LEU A 37 -12.19 15.78 0.83
N THR A 38 -12.02 16.62 1.85
CA THR A 38 -12.04 18.07 1.78
C THR A 38 -10.81 18.65 2.50
N SER A 39 -10.62 19.95 2.42
CA SER A 39 -9.52 20.64 3.13
C SER A 39 -9.63 20.54 4.67
N ASN A 40 -10.81 20.26 5.21
CA ASN A 40 -11.03 20.09 6.65
C ASN A 40 -10.87 18.65 7.12
N SER A 41 -10.64 17.69 6.21
CA SER A 41 -10.54 16.29 6.55
C SER A 41 -9.28 15.96 7.33
N GLN A 42 -9.42 15.11 8.35
CA GLN A 42 -8.33 14.50 9.10
C GLN A 42 -8.07 13.10 8.55
N VAL A 43 -6.88 12.84 8.07
CA VAL A 43 -6.50 11.58 7.42
C VAL A 43 -5.40 10.88 8.23
N LEU A 44 -5.52 9.57 8.40
CA LEU A 44 -4.45 8.71 8.91
C LEU A 44 -3.90 7.84 7.78
N GLU A 45 -2.63 8.03 7.41
CA GLU A 45 -1.91 7.10 6.53
C GLU A 45 -1.10 6.11 7.37
N VAL A 46 -1.42 4.82 7.26
CA VAL A 46 -0.76 3.74 8.00
C VAL A 46 0.27 3.05 7.13
N ALA A 47 1.46 2.81 7.69
CA ALA A 47 2.64 2.32 6.97
C ALA A 47 3.01 3.26 5.81
N CYS A 48 3.17 4.53 6.12
CA CYS A 48 3.34 5.63 5.16
C CYS A 48 4.64 5.54 4.33
N ASN A 49 5.60 4.73 4.74
CA ASN A 49 6.90 4.61 4.10
C ASN A 49 7.53 6.00 3.83
N MET A 50 7.62 6.43 2.58
CA MET A 50 8.19 7.73 2.17
C MET A 50 7.15 8.87 2.13
N ALA A 51 5.93 8.67 2.67
CA ALA A 51 4.81 9.61 2.69
C ALA A 51 4.36 10.11 1.29
N THR A 52 4.54 9.29 0.26
CA THR A 52 4.17 9.66 -1.12
C THR A 52 2.67 9.90 -1.24
N THR A 53 1.85 9.07 -0.59
CA THR A 53 0.38 9.20 -0.60
C THR A 53 -0.06 10.39 0.23
N ALA A 54 0.52 10.61 1.43
CA ALA A 54 0.24 11.79 2.25
C ALA A 54 0.49 13.10 1.48
N ILE A 55 1.64 13.19 0.81
CA ILE A 55 2.00 14.37 0.00
C ILE A 55 0.96 14.58 -1.11
N GLU A 56 0.57 13.52 -1.82
CA GLU A 56 -0.40 13.60 -2.90
C GLU A 56 -1.79 14.02 -2.38
N LEU A 57 -2.23 13.49 -1.23
CA LEU A 57 -3.49 13.86 -0.58
C LEU A 57 -3.53 15.34 -0.22
N VAL A 58 -2.48 15.85 0.41
CA VAL A 58 -2.41 17.28 0.80
C VAL A 58 -2.38 18.18 -0.43
N GLN A 59 -1.58 17.84 -1.45
CA GLN A 59 -1.51 18.62 -2.68
C GLN A 59 -2.83 18.70 -3.44
N ARG A 60 -3.66 17.65 -3.36
CA ARG A 60 -4.95 17.62 -4.07
C ARG A 60 -6.10 18.20 -3.27
N TYR A 61 -6.14 17.94 -1.97
CA TYR A 61 -7.31 18.24 -1.14
C TYR A 61 -7.07 19.29 -0.07
N GLY A 62 -5.81 19.62 0.24
CA GLY A 62 -5.47 20.54 1.32
C GLY A 62 -5.75 20.01 2.73
N CYS A 63 -6.00 18.70 2.87
CA CYS A 63 -6.35 18.05 4.13
C CYS A 63 -5.14 17.95 5.08
N THR A 64 -5.41 17.61 6.36
CA THR A 64 -4.34 17.28 7.32
C THR A 64 -4.11 15.78 7.35
N VAL A 65 -2.86 15.34 7.27
CA VAL A 65 -2.48 13.92 7.25
C VAL A 65 -1.56 13.59 8.43
N TYR A 66 -1.92 12.57 9.19
CA TYR A 66 -1.05 11.90 10.15
C TYR A 66 -0.47 10.66 9.47
N ALA A 67 0.82 10.70 9.17
CA ALA A 67 1.53 9.64 8.44
C ALA A 67 2.37 8.81 9.42
N ILE A 68 2.01 7.54 9.62
CA ILE A 68 2.66 6.69 10.61
C ILE A 68 3.41 5.53 9.98
N ASP A 69 4.56 5.18 10.57
CA ASP A 69 5.32 3.97 10.24
C ASP A 69 6.09 3.50 11.50
N MET A 70 6.61 2.28 11.48
CA MET A 70 7.51 1.75 12.52
C MET A 70 8.98 1.81 12.10
N ASP A 71 9.28 1.88 10.79
CA ASP A 71 10.63 1.93 10.26
C ASP A 71 11.20 3.35 10.36
N LYS A 72 12.24 3.49 11.19
CA LYS A 72 12.91 4.78 11.43
C LYS A 72 13.48 5.40 10.14
N THR A 73 14.05 4.56 9.27
CA THR A 73 14.63 5.02 8.00
C THR A 73 13.54 5.50 7.04
N ALA A 74 12.40 4.80 6.99
CA ALA A 74 11.24 5.23 6.22
C ALA A 74 10.71 6.58 6.72
N LEU A 75 10.57 6.74 8.04
CA LEU A 75 10.12 7.99 8.66
C LEU A 75 11.07 9.16 8.41
N GLU A 76 12.38 8.93 8.42
CA GLU A 76 13.37 9.96 8.07
C GLU A 76 13.22 10.40 6.61
N ASN A 77 13.11 9.45 5.69
CA ASN A 77 12.85 9.73 4.28
C ASN A 77 11.50 10.45 4.08
N ALA A 78 10.46 10.05 4.80
CA ALA A 78 9.16 10.70 4.77
C ALA A 78 9.26 12.18 5.18
N ARG A 79 9.92 12.48 6.31
CA ARG A 79 10.12 13.87 6.77
C ARG A 79 10.88 14.70 5.75
N ASN A 80 11.95 14.14 5.17
CA ASN A 80 12.73 14.83 4.13
C ASN A 80 11.88 15.12 2.88
N ASN A 81 11.04 14.18 2.46
CA ASN A 81 10.15 14.36 1.32
C ASN A 81 9.06 15.41 1.60
N VAL A 82 8.49 15.41 2.79
CA VAL A 82 7.49 16.39 3.24
C VAL A 82 8.09 17.79 3.28
N ALA A 83 9.27 17.95 3.90
CA ALA A 83 9.99 19.21 3.98
C ALA A 83 10.39 19.74 2.59
N ALA A 84 10.85 18.87 1.68
CA ALA A 84 11.16 19.23 0.30
C ALA A 84 9.96 19.77 -0.49
N LYS A 85 8.74 19.56 0.01
CA LYS A 85 7.49 20.07 -0.56
C LYS A 85 6.89 21.24 0.23
N GLY A 86 7.46 21.60 1.39
CA GLY A 86 6.93 22.64 2.27
C GLY A 86 5.57 22.28 2.89
N LEU A 87 5.35 20.99 3.20
CA LEU A 87 4.05 20.49 3.66
C LEU A 87 4.02 20.10 5.14
N GLU A 88 5.03 20.53 5.94
CA GLU A 88 5.17 20.17 7.36
C GLU A 88 3.99 20.63 8.22
N ASN A 89 3.31 21.68 7.82
CA ASN A 89 2.12 22.19 8.52
C ASN A 89 0.86 21.33 8.28
N HIS A 90 0.87 20.46 7.26
CA HIS A 90 -0.25 19.62 6.87
C HIS A 90 0.02 18.13 7.07
N ILE A 91 1.30 17.71 7.12
CA ILE A 91 1.68 16.29 7.24
C ILE A 91 2.51 16.07 8.50
N HIS A 92 1.94 15.32 9.44
CA HIS A 92 2.57 14.98 10.71
C HIS A 92 3.15 13.56 10.64
N VAL A 93 4.47 13.45 10.43
CA VAL A 93 5.18 12.16 10.33
C VAL A 93 5.61 11.69 11.69
N MET A 94 5.10 10.53 12.15
CA MET A 94 5.36 10.01 13.49
C MET A 94 5.55 8.48 13.52
N ALA A 95 6.32 8.01 14.52
CA ALA A 95 6.47 6.59 14.77
C ALA A 95 5.27 6.08 15.56
N ALA A 96 4.56 5.07 15.03
CA ALA A 96 3.46 4.43 15.73
C ALA A 96 3.24 2.99 15.26
N ASN A 97 2.71 2.16 16.16
CA ASN A 97 2.33 0.79 15.88
C ASN A 97 0.85 0.72 15.47
N ALA A 98 0.58 0.22 14.27
CA ALA A 98 -0.78 0.09 13.73
C ALA A 98 -1.68 -0.88 14.52
N ASN A 99 -1.11 -1.76 15.36
CA ASN A 99 -1.90 -2.64 16.23
C ASN A 99 -2.48 -1.93 17.46
N ILE A 100 -1.93 -0.77 17.83
CA ILE A 100 -2.36 0.06 18.97
C ILE A 100 -2.11 1.50 18.55
N LEU A 101 -3.08 2.10 17.89
CA LEU A 101 -2.97 3.46 17.37
C LEU A 101 -3.04 4.48 18.53
N PRO A 102 -2.10 5.43 18.63
CA PRO A 102 -2.06 6.43 19.70
C PRO A 102 -3.05 7.58 19.45
N PHE A 103 -4.24 7.27 18.97
CA PHE A 103 -5.28 8.23 18.65
C PHE A 103 -6.59 7.84 19.36
N ALA A 104 -7.38 8.84 19.70
CA ALA A 104 -8.70 8.64 20.29
C ALA A 104 -9.67 8.01 19.27
N ASP A 105 -10.76 7.43 19.78
CA ASP A 105 -11.87 6.96 18.95
C ASP A 105 -12.44 8.11 18.13
N ASN A 106 -12.90 7.81 16.93
CA ASN A 106 -13.59 8.78 16.05
C ASN A 106 -12.76 10.06 15.74
N SER A 107 -11.45 9.90 15.52
CA SER A 107 -10.52 11.02 15.24
C SER A 107 -10.40 11.36 13.76
N PHE A 108 -10.58 10.39 12.86
CA PHE A 108 -10.26 10.53 11.44
C PHE A 108 -11.48 10.40 10.54
N ASP A 109 -11.51 11.22 9.50
CA ASP A 109 -12.50 11.11 8.42
C ASP A 109 -12.13 9.98 7.46
N VAL A 110 -10.83 9.78 7.23
CA VAL A 110 -10.29 8.72 6.37
C VAL A 110 -9.07 8.07 7.02
N VAL A 111 -9.03 6.74 6.96
CA VAL A 111 -7.81 5.94 7.19
C VAL A 111 -7.41 5.31 5.87
N ILE A 112 -6.14 5.39 5.50
CA ILE A 112 -5.62 4.76 4.29
C ILE A 112 -4.44 3.85 4.63
N ASN A 113 -4.42 2.64 4.04
CA ASN A 113 -3.30 1.73 4.08
C ASN A 113 -3.07 1.10 2.70
N GLU A 114 -1.81 1.01 2.30
CA GLU A 114 -1.43 0.48 0.99
C GLU A 114 -0.31 -0.55 1.11
N ALA A 115 -0.51 -1.73 0.50
CA ALA A 115 0.44 -2.84 0.44
C ALA A 115 0.94 -3.32 1.82
N MET A 116 0.07 -3.28 2.83
CA MET A 116 0.43 -3.58 4.22
C MET A 116 -0.30 -4.81 4.77
N LEU A 117 -1.63 -4.87 4.64
CA LEU A 117 -2.43 -5.90 5.30
C LEU A 117 -2.09 -7.31 4.81
N THR A 118 -1.76 -7.48 3.53
CA THR A 118 -1.31 -8.76 2.98
C THR A 118 -0.07 -9.33 3.68
N MET A 119 0.74 -8.50 4.35
CA MET A 119 1.92 -8.96 5.10
C MET A 119 1.58 -9.60 6.45
N TYR A 120 0.31 -9.60 6.83
CA TYR A 120 -0.16 -10.15 8.10
C TYR A 120 -1.04 -11.40 7.87
N ALA A 121 -1.02 -12.32 8.84
CA ALA A 121 -1.97 -13.43 8.89
C ALA A 121 -3.40 -12.91 9.14
N ASP A 122 -4.42 -13.67 8.72
CA ASP A 122 -5.81 -13.19 8.70
C ASP A 122 -6.33 -12.71 10.07
N LYS A 123 -5.97 -13.42 11.17
CA LYS A 123 -6.30 -12.96 12.53
C LYS A 123 -5.67 -11.62 12.90
N ALA A 124 -4.46 -11.35 12.42
CA ALA A 124 -3.78 -10.08 12.66
C ALA A 124 -4.36 -8.97 11.81
N LYS A 125 -4.78 -9.26 10.55
CA LYS A 125 -5.52 -8.30 9.71
C LYS A 125 -6.78 -7.81 10.41
N ALA A 126 -7.57 -8.72 10.98
CA ALA A 126 -8.80 -8.35 11.69
C ALA A 126 -8.55 -7.40 12.87
N LYS A 127 -7.46 -7.62 13.64
CA LYS A 127 -7.06 -6.71 14.73
C LYS A 127 -6.68 -5.31 14.21
N LEU A 128 -5.89 -5.25 13.14
CA LEU A 128 -5.50 -3.98 12.51
C LEU A 128 -6.73 -3.23 12.00
N VAL A 129 -7.62 -3.92 11.30
CA VAL A 129 -8.86 -3.33 10.75
C VAL A 129 -9.79 -2.86 11.87
N ALA A 130 -9.87 -3.56 13.02
CA ALA A 130 -10.62 -3.12 14.18
C ALA A 130 -10.06 -1.82 14.77
N GLU A 131 -8.74 -1.64 14.84
CA GLU A 131 -8.11 -0.39 15.25
C GLU A 131 -8.40 0.76 14.26
N TYR A 132 -8.39 0.47 12.95
CA TYR A 132 -8.76 1.47 11.94
C TYR A 132 -10.24 1.87 12.07
N PHE A 133 -11.12 0.89 12.32
CA PHE A 133 -12.54 1.15 12.58
C PHE A 133 -12.75 2.00 13.84
N ARG A 134 -12.02 1.72 14.93
CA ARG A 134 -12.09 2.48 16.18
C ARG A 134 -11.79 3.96 15.97
N VAL A 135 -10.69 4.27 15.29
CA VAL A 135 -10.25 5.66 15.10
C VAL A 135 -11.01 6.42 14.01
N LEU A 136 -11.75 5.72 13.15
CA LEU A 136 -12.62 6.36 12.16
C LEU A 136 -13.85 6.98 12.81
N LYS A 137 -14.21 8.19 12.40
CA LYS A 137 -15.47 8.84 12.73
C LYS A 137 -16.67 8.07 12.17
N PRO A 138 -17.89 8.19 12.74
CA PRO A 138 -19.11 7.76 12.08
C PRO A 138 -19.20 8.36 10.67
N GLY A 139 -19.52 7.56 9.66
CA GLY A 139 -19.49 7.95 8.24
C GLY A 139 -18.08 7.97 7.61
N GLY A 140 -17.03 7.78 8.40
CA GLY A 140 -15.63 7.74 7.93
C GLY A 140 -15.31 6.55 7.04
N ARG A 141 -14.19 6.60 6.33
CA ARG A 141 -13.84 5.64 5.29
C ARG A 141 -12.46 5.03 5.51
N LEU A 142 -12.40 3.71 5.43
CA LEU A 142 -11.14 2.98 5.32
C LEU A 142 -10.83 2.72 3.84
N LEU A 143 -9.71 3.23 3.36
CA LEU A 143 -9.21 3.01 2.01
C LEU A 143 -8.06 2.02 2.08
N THR A 144 -8.25 0.85 1.47
CA THR A 144 -7.24 -0.22 1.44
C THR A 144 -6.84 -0.54 0.01
N HIS A 145 -5.54 -0.57 -0.25
CA HIS A 145 -4.96 -1.01 -1.52
C HIS A 145 -3.99 -2.15 -1.25
N ASP A 146 -4.29 -3.34 -1.75
CA ASP A 146 -3.46 -4.52 -1.47
C ASP A 146 -3.52 -5.55 -2.62
N ILE A 147 -3.02 -6.76 -2.37
CA ILE A 147 -3.01 -7.88 -3.32
C ILE A 147 -4.20 -8.79 -3.05
N MET A 148 -4.77 -9.35 -4.09
CA MET A 148 -5.80 -10.39 -4.00
C MET A 148 -5.49 -11.58 -4.91
N PHE A 149 -6.10 -12.72 -4.59
CA PHE A 149 -6.25 -13.84 -5.54
C PHE A 149 -7.49 -13.64 -6.42
N THR A 150 -7.36 -13.94 -7.72
CA THR A 150 -8.49 -13.85 -8.67
C THR A 150 -9.44 -15.04 -8.57
N ALA A 151 -8.92 -16.21 -8.18
CA ALA A 151 -9.67 -17.45 -7.98
C ALA A 151 -9.35 -18.04 -6.60
N GLN A 152 -9.69 -19.28 -6.37
CA GLN A 152 -9.31 -19.99 -5.13
C GLN A 152 -7.80 -19.89 -4.89
N LYS A 153 -7.38 -19.92 -3.59
CA LYS A 153 -5.98 -19.75 -3.13
C LYS A 153 -4.96 -20.42 -4.06
N LEU A 154 -3.80 -19.75 -4.22
CA LEU A 154 -2.62 -20.37 -4.83
C LEU A 154 -2.36 -21.75 -4.21
N GLY A 155 -1.92 -22.71 -4.98
CA GLY A 155 -1.40 -23.96 -4.45
C GLY A 155 -0.24 -23.71 -3.47
N ALA A 156 0.01 -24.63 -2.54
CA ALA A 156 1.07 -24.45 -1.53
C ALA A 156 2.46 -24.15 -2.14
N GLY A 157 2.76 -24.72 -3.32
CA GLY A 157 3.99 -24.43 -4.06
C GLY A 157 4.06 -23.00 -4.62
N GLU A 158 2.97 -22.46 -5.11
CA GLU A 158 2.90 -21.10 -5.68
C GLU A 158 2.93 -20.04 -4.58
N GLN A 159 2.31 -20.30 -3.44
CA GLN A 159 2.38 -19.43 -2.26
C GLN A 159 3.81 -19.38 -1.70
N GLY A 160 4.52 -20.51 -1.65
CA GLY A 160 5.93 -20.56 -1.28
C GLY A 160 6.82 -19.76 -2.23
N GLN A 161 6.56 -19.82 -3.54
CA GLN A 161 7.27 -19.01 -4.53
C GLN A 161 7.00 -17.50 -4.36
N LEU A 162 5.76 -17.11 -4.05
CA LEU A 162 5.43 -15.71 -3.78
C LEU A 162 6.24 -15.19 -2.58
N VAL A 163 6.23 -15.90 -1.47
CA VAL A 163 7.02 -15.56 -0.27
C VAL A 163 8.51 -15.45 -0.60
N GLU A 164 9.06 -16.39 -1.37
CA GLU A 164 10.47 -16.39 -1.77
C GLU A 164 10.82 -15.19 -2.67
N VAL A 165 9.96 -14.84 -3.61
CA VAL A 165 10.19 -13.73 -4.56
C VAL A 165 10.07 -12.38 -3.85
N VAL A 166 9.06 -12.21 -3.00
CA VAL A 166 8.83 -10.93 -2.28
C VAL A 166 9.74 -10.81 -1.05
N LYS A 167 10.34 -11.93 -0.58
CA LYS A 167 11.14 -11.98 0.65
C LYS A 167 10.39 -11.42 1.87
N SER A 168 9.10 -11.72 1.95
CA SER A 168 8.21 -11.32 3.03
C SER A 168 7.11 -12.36 3.17
N ASN A 169 6.63 -12.59 4.38
CA ASN A 169 5.42 -13.36 4.58
C ASN A 169 4.25 -12.60 3.97
N VAL A 170 3.51 -13.23 3.08
CA VAL A 170 2.36 -12.64 2.41
C VAL A 170 1.19 -13.61 2.44
N SER A 171 0.03 -13.09 2.80
CA SER A 171 -1.23 -13.82 2.86
C SER A 171 -2.32 -13.05 2.11
N PRO A 172 -2.28 -13.04 0.77
CA PRO A 172 -3.36 -12.44 -0.01
C PRO A 172 -4.68 -13.16 0.23
N MET A 173 -5.78 -12.44 0.07
CA MET A 173 -7.13 -12.98 0.23
C MET A 173 -7.87 -12.90 -1.11
N THR A 174 -8.96 -13.66 -1.26
CA THR A 174 -9.88 -13.49 -2.39
C THR A 174 -10.66 -12.19 -2.25
N ARG A 175 -11.26 -11.70 -3.34
CA ARG A 175 -12.11 -10.51 -3.32
C ARG A 175 -13.23 -10.63 -2.28
N GLN A 176 -13.86 -11.80 -2.19
CA GLN A 176 -14.93 -12.06 -1.21
C GLN A 176 -14.40 -12.04 0.22
N ALA A 177 -13.25 -12.68 0.49
CA ALA A 177 -12.67 -12.72 1.82
C ALA A 177 -12.20 -11.31 2.30
N TRP A 178 -11.71 -10.45 1.40
CA TRP A 178 -11.45 -9.03 1.71
C TRP A 178 -12.74 -8.31 2.12
N ARG A 179 -13.84 -8.52 1.39
CA ARG A 179 -15.12 -7.92 1.73
C ARG A 179 -15.61 -8.39 3.11
N GLU A 180 -15.57 -9.69 3.37
CA GLU A 180 -15.99 -10.28 4.63
C GLU A 180 -15.16 -9.79 5.82
N LEU A 181 -13.84 -9.64 5.65
CA LEU A 181 -12.96 -9.06 6.67
C LEU A 181 -13.48 -7.70 7.16
N PHE A 182 -13.81 -6.79 6.24
CA PHE A 182 -14.27 -5.46 6.61
C PHE A 182 -15.68 -5.48 7.21
N LEU A 183 -16.61 -6.23 6.62
CA LEU A 183 -17.98 -6.37 7.16
C LEU A 183 -17.96 -6.98 8.58
N ASN A 184 -17.15 -7.99 8.83
CA ASN A 184 -17.01 -8.61 10.14
C ASN A 184 -16.35 -7.69 11.18
N CYS A 185 -15.63 -6.67 10.75
CA CYS A 185 -15.08 -5.62 11.63
C CYS A 185 -16.04 -4.44 11.87
N GLY A 186 -17.28 -4.50 11.36
CA GLY A 186 -18.34 -3.51 11.63
C GLY A 186 -18.57 -2.48 10.53
N PHE A 187 -17.85 -2.53 9.41
CA PHE A 187 -18.14 -1.65 8.28
C PHE A 187 -19.48 -2.04 7.62
N GLU A 188 -20.31 -1.05 7.31
CA GLU A 188 -21.65 -1.29 6.73
C GLU A 188 -21.60 -1.50 5.21
N GLN A 189 -20.70 -0.80 4.53
CA GLN A 189 -20.56 -0.86 3.08
C GLN A 189 -19.10 -1.10 2.69
N VAL A 190 -18.87 -1.97 1.70
CA VAL A 190 -17.55 -2.23 1.13
C VAL A 190 -17.65 -2.16 -0.39
N LEU A 191 -17.11 -1.09 -0.95
CA LEU A 191 -16.91 -0.92 -2.39
C LEU A 191 -15.56 -1.51 -2.78
N GLN A 192 -15.48 -2.19 -3.92
CA GLN A 192 -14.26 -2.87 -4.34
C GLN A 192 -14.00 -2.69 -5.84
N GLN A 193 -12.75 -2.33 -6.17
CA GLN A 193 -12.21 -2.40 -7.52
C GLN A 193 -10.99 -3.30 -7.51
N ASN A 194 -10.76 -4.03 -8.60
CA ASN A 194 -9.57 -4.85 -8.80
C ASN A 194 -9.12 -4.80 -10.26
N GLY A 195 -7.88 -5.13 -10.50
CA GLY A 195 -7.28 -5.18 -11.84
C GLY A 195 -5.87 -5.75 -11.81
N ASP A 196 -5.23 -5.76 -12.94
CA ASP A 196 -3.89 -6.31 -13.11
C ASP A 196 -2.85 -5.59 -12.24
N MET A 197 -1.91 -6.36 -11.69
CA MET A 197 -0.81 -5.78 -10.93
C MET A 197 0.11 -4.94 -11.83
N SER A 198 0.30 -3.66 -11.49
CA SER A 198 1.15 -2.74 -12.24
C SER A 198 2.61 -2.76 -11.81
N LEU A 199 2.90 -3.27 -10.61
CA LEU A 199 4.16 -3.10 -9.87
C LEU A 199 5.43 -3.38 -10.69
N MET A 200 5.40 -4.43 -11.53
CA MET A 200 6.51 -4.86 -12.38
C MET A 200 6.12 -4.91 -13.87
N SER A 201 4.90 -4.50 -14.26
CA SER A 201 4.53 -4.48 -15.67
C SER A 201 5.16 -3.27 -16.38
N PRO A 202 5.61 -3.40 -17.65
CA PRO A 202 6.20 -2.27 -18.37
C PRO A 202 5.27 -1.06 -18.46
N ARG A 203 3.98 -1.29 -18.75
CA ARG A 203 2.96 -0.23 -18.79
C ARG A 203 2.76 0.41 -17.41
N GLY A 204 2.73 -0.40 -16.35
CA GLY A 204 2.61 0.08 -14.97
C GLY A 204 3.82 0.93 -14.55
N LEU A 205 5.04 0.50 -14.87
CA LEU A 205 6.24 1.29 -14.58
C LEU A 205 6.20 2.67 -15.25
N ILE A 206 5.82 2.73 -16.53
CA ILE A 206 5.72 4.01 -17.25
C ILE A 206 4.60 4.89 -16.67
N ARG A 207 3.45 4.30 -16.33
CA ARG A 207 2.31 5.03 -15.75
C ARG A 207 2.64 5.58 -14.35
N ASP A 208 3.30 4.76 -13.52
CA ASP A 208 3.57 5.08 -12.12
C ASP A 208 4.75 6.04 -11.95
N GLU A 209 5.80 5.94 -12.78
CA GLU A 209 7.09 6.60 -12.59
C GLU A 209 7.46 7.53 -13.78
N GLY A 210 6.64 7.57 -14.81
CA GLY A 210 6.97 8.22 -16.08
C GLY A 210 8.02 7.45 -16.88
N LEU A 211 8.23 7.86 -18.14
CA LEU A 211 9.16 7.16 -19.05
C LEU A 211 10.60 7.17 -18.52
N ALA A 212 11.08 8.34 -18.05
CA ALA A 212 12.44 8.49 -17.51
C ALA A 212 12.65 7.66 -16.23
N GLY A 213 11.66 7.66 -15.33
CA GLY A 213 11.68 6.83 -14.12
C GLY A 213 11.69 5.33 -14.44
N ALA A 214 10.86 4.89 -15.37
CA ALA A 214 10.81 3.51 -15.81
C ALA A 214 12.15 3.05 -16.40
N ILE A 215 12.79 3.86 -17.27
CA ILE A 215 14.11 3.59 -17.82
C ILE A 215 15.16 3.49 -16.71
N LYS A 216 15.16 4.43 -15.76
CA LYS A 216 16.08 4.42 -14.61
C LYS A 216 15.95 3.14 -13.79
N ILE A 217 14.72 2.70 -13.49
CA ILE A 217 14.47 1.48 -12.71
C ILE A 217 14.98 0.24 -13.44
N VAL A 218 14.70 0.12 -14.74
CA VAL A 218 15.18 -1.00 -15.57
C VAL A 218 16.70 -1.00 -15.64
N PHE A 219 17.32 0.17 -15.90
CA PHE A 219 18.77 0.29 -15.94
C PHE A 219 19.41 -0.13 -14.60
N ASN A 220 18.95 0.39 -13.48
CA ASN A 220 19.43 0.03 -12.15
C ASN A 220 19.18 -1.45 -11.83
N GLY A 221 18.07 -2.00 -12.28
CA GLY A 221 17.73 -3.41 -12.14
C GLY A 221 18.64 -4.35 -12.95
N LEU A 222 19.21 -3.89 -14.06
CA LEU A 222 20.07 -4.68 -14.92
C LEU A 222 21.59 -4.42 -14.73
N ARG A 223 21.94 -3.33 -14.02
CA ARG A 223 23.31 -2.83 -13.94
C ARG A 223 24.29 -3.79 -13.27
N THR A 224 23.88 -4.47 -12.20
CA THR A 224 24.74 -5.44 -11.49
C THR A 224 24.20 -6.86 -11.63
N SER A 225 25.06 -7.88 -11.52
CA SER A 225 24.68 -9.29 -11.60
C SER A 225 23.58 -9.65 -10.59
N ASP A 226 23.70 -9.16 -9.35
CA ASP A 226 22.76 -9.46 -8.26
C ASP A 226 21.41 -8.78 -8.47
N ASN A 227 21.40 -7.48 -8.82
CA ASN A 227 20.18 -6.78 -9.16
C ASN A 227 19.48 -7.43 -10.35
N ARG A 228 20.23 -7.77 -11.42
CA ARG A 228 19.69 -8.38 -12.64
C ARG A 228 19.02 -9.72 -12.34
N ARG A 229 19.69 -10.60 -11.55
CA ARG A 229 19.13 -11.91 -11.18
C ARG A 229 17.80 -11.72 -10.45
N ARG A 230 17.75 -10.83 -9.48
CA ARG A 230 16.56 -10.57 -8.66
C ARG A 230 15.45 -9.86 -9.42
N PHE A 231 15.80 -8.82 -10.17
CA PHE A 231 14.85 -8.06 -10.98
C PHE A 231 14.13 -8.96 -12.01
N LEU A 232 14.90 -9.79 -12.73
CA LEU A 232 14.35 -10.73 -13.70
C LEU A 232 13.55 -11.86 -13.01
N LYS A 233 13.95 -12.34 -11.83
CA LYS A 233 13.16 -13.32 -11.05
C LYS A 233 11.81 -12.74 -10.67
N MET A 234 11.77 -11.53 -10.12
CA MET A 234 10.52 -10.83 -9.77
C MET A 234 9.65 -10.58 -11.01
N PHE A 235 10.24 -10.06 -12.09
CA PHE A 235 9.52 -9.77 -13.33
C PHE A 235 8.86 -11.03 -13.92
N ARG A 236 9.62 -12.13 -14.04
CA ARG A 236 9.11 -13.42 -14.55
C ARG A 236 7.99 -13.95 -13.66
N PHE A 237 8.16 -13.92 -12.35
CA PHE A 237 7.16 -14.38 -11.41
C PHE A 237 5.85 -13.59 -11.53
N PHE A 238 5.87 -12.27 -11.43
CA PHE A 238 4.65 -11.47 -11.55
C PHE A 238 4.00 -11.61 -12.94
N ARG A 239 4.78 -11.79 -13.99
CA ARG A 239 4.25 -12.05 -15.33
C ARG A 239 3.58 -13.44 -15.43
N SER A 240 4.14 -14.48 -14.82
CA SER A 240 3.52 -15.81 -14.82
C SER A 240 2.26 -15.88 -13.97
N GLN A 241 2.21 -15.12 -12.88
CA GLN A 241 1.08 -15.10 -11.94
C GLN A 241 0.00 -14.06 -12.28
N ARG A 242 0.08 -13.38 -13.41
CA ARG A 242 -0.83 -12.26 -13.79
C ARG A 242 -2.32 -12.63 -13.79
N HIS A 243 -2.66 -13.90 -13.97
CA HIS A 243 -4.04 -14.39 -13.98
C HIS A 243 -4.50 -14.86 -12.60
N GLN A 244 -3.60 -15.00 -11.64
CA GLN A 244 -3.87 -15.48 -10.29
C GLN A 244 -3.75 -14.38 -9.23
N LEU A 245 -2.92 -13.36 -9.48
CA LEU A 245 -2.67 -12.23 -8.58
C LEU A 245 -3.09 -10.92 -9.24
N ASN A 246 -4.04 -10.25 -8.60
CA ASN A 246 -4.48 -8.90 -8.96
C ASN A 246 -4.23 -7.94 -7.81
N TYR A 247 -4.32 -6.63 -8.07
CA TYR A 247 -4.53 -5.67 -7.00
C TYR A 247 -6.00 -5.66 -6.59
N ILE A 248 -6.25 -5.27 -5.36
CA ILE A 248 -7.56 -4.91 -4.87
C ILE A 248 -7.50 -3.54 -4.21
N ALA A 249 -8.48 -2.71 -4.53
CA ALA A 249 -8.75 -1.45 -3.85
C ALA A 249 -10.13 -1.56 -3.18
N CYS A 250 -10.18 -1.28 -1.87
CA CYS A 250 -11.41 -1.33 -1.10
C CYS A 250 -11.67 0.01 -0.43
N CYS A 251 -12.90 0.50 -0.55
CA CYS A 251 -13.41 1.60 0.28
C CYS A 251 -14.50 1.02 1.21
N SER A 252 -14.19 0.97 2.50
CA SER A 252 -15.08 0.46 3.54
C SER A 252 -15.63 1.62 4.37
N VAL A 253 -16.94 1.72 4.51
CA VAL A 253 -17.62 2.87 5.15
C VAL A 253 -18.10 2.46 6.53
N LYS A 254 -17.70 3.21 7.55
CA LYS A 254 -18.24 3.10 8.91
C LYS A 254 -19.63 3.73 8.95
N GLY A 255 -20.61 3.07 9.55
CA GLY A 255 -21.95 3.59 9.73
C GLY A 255 -21.99 4.95 10.47
N LYS A 256 -23.10 5.66 10.31
CA LYS A 256 -23.35 6.95 10.98
C LYS A 256 -23.78 6.76 12.43
#